data_5a65c2b0437dc64974e74a75ef915448
#
_entry.id   5a65c2b0437dc64974e74a75ef915448
#
_cell.length_a   1.000
_cell.length_b   1.000
_cell.length_c   1.000
_cell.angle_alpha   90.00
_cell.angle_beta   90.00
_cell.angle_gamma   90.00
#
_symmetry.space_group_name_H-M   'P 1'
#
loop_
_entity.id
_entity.type
_entity.pdbx_description
1 polymer ?
#
loop_
_entity_poly.entity_id
_entity_poly.type
_entity_poly.pdbx_seq_one_letter_code
_entity_poly.pdbx_strand_id
1 'polypeptide(L)'
;LVGKVLAFSMVNVLSFAFCGLLNFLFYPKVFNIGYYLFYWLTLNLPTLIFCLGLSTLVSRLTSNQGLSVIFLAVILGVMTLPGSVWLNGVFDPLATGIPNMFSDITGHVNLGSYLTQRVFILSFGMGLVVLAVIPYPRIHNNAQAAFRLARVTLFPLLFAGGCAVAYTCDFQSVSNEREAFRETYSKYTPGKVLKIVNNQLYLKETGNGGISVTSRM
;
A
#
# COMPACT_ATOMS: atom_id res chain seq x y z
N LEU A 1 -20.44 -0.15 -16.22
CA LEU A 1 -19.16 -0.18 -15.53
C LEU A 1 -18.51 1.21 -15.46
N VAL A 2 -18.28 1.86 -16.60
CA VAL A 2 -17.59 3.17 -16.67
C VAL A 2 -18.26 4.23 -15.78
N GLY A 3 -19.59 4.35 -15.81
CA GLY A 3 -20.31 5.32 -14.96
C GLY A 3 -20.13 5.07 -13.46
N LYS A 4 -20.08 3.81 -13.02
CA LYS A 4 -19.81 3.47 -11.62
C LYS A 4 -18.37 3.84 -11.23
N VAL A 5 -17.39 3.54 -12.10
CA VAL A 5 -15.98 3.91 -11.87
C VAL A 5 -15.83 5.42 -11.76
N LEU A 6 -16.44 6.18 -12.66
CA LEU A 6 -16.41 7.65 -12.61
C LEU A 6 -17.07 8.20 -11.34
N ALA A 7 -18.23 7.68 -10.95
CA ALA A 7 -18.90 8.13 -9.73
C ALA A 7 -18.05 7.88 -8.46
N PHE A 8 -17.48 6.68 -8.32
CA PHE A 8 -16.59 6.37 -7.20
C PHE A 8 -15.32 7.20 -7.22
N SER A 9 -14.74 7.43 -8.40
CA SER A 9 -13.56 8.29 -8.54
C SER A 9 -13.86 9.73 -8.16
N MET A 10 -15.02 10.27 -8.55
CA MET A 10 -15.44 11.63 -8.16
C MET A 10 -15.63 11.77 -6.65
N VAL A 11 -16.35 10.82 -6.02
CA VAL A 11 -16.52 10.82 -4.57
C VAL A 11 -15.18 10.76 -3.85
N ASN A 12 -14.26 9.93 -4.35
CA ASN A 12 -12.93 9.78 -3.79
C ASN A 12 -12.11 11.08 -3.91
N VAL A 13 -12.09 11.72 -5.08
CA VAL A 13 -11.41 13.01 -5.31
C VAL A 13 -12.00 14.11 -4.41
N LEU A 14 -13.32 14.18 -4.31
CA LEU A 14 -13.99 15.16 -3.45
C LEU A 14 -13.66 14.95 -1.97
N SER A 15 -13.70 13.70 -1.49
CA SER A 15 -13.32 13.38 -0.11
C SER A 15 -11.89 13.76 0.19
N PHE A 16 -10.98 13.48 -0.75
CA PHE A 16 -9.56 13.81 -0.60
C PHE A 16 -9.31 15.32 -0.63
N ALA A 17 -9.96 16.04 -1.53
CA ALA A 17 -9.92 17.50 -1.59
C ALA A 17 -10.49 18.14 -0.30
N PHE A 18 -11.58 17.59 0.23
CA PHE A 18 -12.16 18.04 1.49
C PHE A 18 -11.21 17.86 2.68
N CYS A 19 -10.57 16.68 2.79
CA CYS A 19 -9.55 16.43 3.81
C CYS A 19 -8.35 17.38 3.66
N GLY A 20 -7.91 17.63 2.44
CA GLY A 20 -6.84 18.61 2.15
C GLY A 20 -7.21 20.03 2.57
N LEU A 21 -8.44 20.44 2.26
CA LEU A 21 -8.97 21.75 2.66
C LEU A 21 -9.02 21.89 4.19
N LEU A 22 -9.54 20.90 4.90
CA LEU A 22 -9.57 20.90 6.36
C LEU A 22 -8.15 21.00 6.94
N ASN A 23 -7.20 20.25 6.40
CA ASN A 23 -5.82 20.32 6.89
C ASN A 23 -5.19 21.69 6.61
N PHE A 24 -5.43 22.26 5.44
CA PHE A 24 -4.97 23.63 5.12
C PHE A 24 -5.55 24.66 6.09
N LEU A 25 -6.83 24.53 6.46
CA LEU A 25 -7.49 25.47 7.38
C LEU A 25 -6.98 25.34 8.83
N PHE A 26 -6.79 24.11 9.31
CA PHE A 26 -6.40 23.87 10.71
C PHE A 26 -4.88 23.87 10.93
N TYR A 27 -4.10 23.43 9.91
CA TYR A 27 -2.64 23.26 10.02
C TYR A 27 -1.89 23.85 8.80
N PRO A 28 -2.03 25.16 8.50
CA PRO A 28 -1.46 25.73 7.28
C PRO A 28 0.08 25.63 7.19
N LYS A 29 0.78 25.61 8.33
CA LYS A 29 2.25 25.53 8.38
C LYS A 29 2.81 24.16 7.97
N VAL A 30 2.02 23.10 8.10
CA VAL A 30 2.41 21.71 7.79
C VAL A 30 1.83 21.24 6.46
N PHE A 31 0.92 22.02 5.87
CA PHE A 31 0.26 21.65 4.63
C PHE A 31 1.23 21.66 3.44
N ASN A 32 1.37 20.50 2.80
CA ASN A 32 2.12 20.36 1.56
C ASN A 32 1.30 19.57 0.53
N ILE A 33 0.89 20.24 -0.53
CA ILE A 33 0.07 19.64 -1.60
C ILE A 33 0.77 18.46 -2.30
N GLY A 34 2.11 18.48 -2.35
CA GLY A 34 2.88 17.40 -2.94
C GLY A 34 2.67 16.07 -2.24
N TYR A 35 2.58 16.05 -0.91
CA TYR A 35 2.29 14.83 -0.14
C TYR A 35 0.86 14.35 -0.37
N TYR A 36 -0.10 15.25 -0.48
CA TYR A 36 -1.48 14.90 -0.81
C TYR A 36 -1.57 14.23 -2.18
N LEU A 37 -0.95 14.80 -3.20
CA LEU A 37 -0.94 14.21 -4.54
C LEU A 37 -0.20 12.87 -4.57
N PHE A 38 0.93 12.76 -3.86
CA PHE A 38 1.70 11.54 -3.77
C PHE A 38 0.87 10.40 -3.15
N TYR A 39 0.25 10.60 -1.98
CA TYR A 39 -0.55 9.57 -1.33
C TYR A 39 -1.86 9.28 -2.05
N TRP A 40 -2.45 10.28 -2.69
CA TRP A 40 -3.61 10.04 -3.52
C TRP A 40 -3.28 9.10 -4.69
N LEU A 41 -2.17 9.34 -5.37
CA LEU A 41 -1.74 8.55 -6.52
C LEU A 41 -1.25 7.15 -6.11
N THR A 42 -0.46 7.06 -5.05
CA THR A 42 0.21 5.80 -4.67
C THR A 42 -0.61 4.93 -3.74
N LEU A 43 -1.41 5.50 -2.85
CA LEU A 43 -2.24 4.75 -1.91
C LEU A 43 -3.69 4.61 -2.42
N ASN A 44 -4.33 5.73 -2.71
CA ASN A 44 -5.76 5.79 -2.90
C ASN A 44 -6.19 5.18 -4.24
N LEU A 45 -5.52 5.54 -5.33
CA LEU A 45 -5.85 5.08 -6.68
C LEU A 45 -5.66 3.56 -6.85
N PRO A 46 -4.56 2.92 -6.42
CA PRO A 46 -4.42 1.47 -6.49
C PRO A 46 -5.48 0.73 -5.67
N THR A 47 -5.75 1.18 -4.46
CA THR A 47 -6.79 0.60 -3.59
C THR A 47 -8.16 0.70 -4.22
N LEU A 48 -8.50 1.86 -4.80
CA LEU A 48 -9.80 2.06 -5.47
C LEU A 48 -9.96 1.13 -6.68
N ILE A 49 -8.95 1.01 -7.53
CA ILE A 49 -8.99 0.12 -8.70
C ILE A 49 -9.11 -1.34 -8.27
N PHE A 50 -8.37 -1.75 -7.23
CA PHE A 50 -8.47 -3.08 -6.66
C PHE A 50 -9.87 -3.37 -6.10
N CYS A 51 -10.43 -2.49 -5.28
CA CYS A 51 -11.76 -2.65 -4.71
C CYS A 51 -12.85 -2.66 -5.79
N LEU A 52 -12.74 -1.83 -6.83
CA LEU A 52 -13.67 -1.83 -7.96
C LEU A 52 -13.57 -3.14 -8.76
N GLY A 53 -12.35 -3.62 -9.02
CA GLY A 53 -12.14 -4.88 -9.71
C GLY A 53 -12.71 -6.06 -8.95
N LEU A 54 -12.40 -6.13 -7.66
CA LEU A 54 -12.89 -7.19 -6.78
C LEU A 54 -14.42 -7.16 -6.65
N SER A 55 -14.99 -6.00 -6.38
CA SER A 55 -16.47 -5.86 -6.21
C SER A 55 -17.24 -6.20 -7.49
N THR A 56 -16.74 -5.77 -8.64
CA THR A 56 -17.37 -6.10 -9.92
C THR A 56 -17.27 -7.59 -10.24
N LEU A 57 -16.12 -8.22 -9.98
CA LEU A 57 -15.92 -9.64 -10.19
C LEU A 57 -16.84 -10.47 -9.28
N VAL A 58 -16.82 -10.21 -7.96
CA VAL A 58 -17.65 -10.92 -6.98
C VAL A 58 -19.13 -10.75 -7.30
N SER A 59 -19.57 -9.55 -7.63
CA SER A 59 -20.98 -9.28 -8.03
C SER A 59 -21.40 -10.04 -9.29
N ARG A 60 -20.46 -10.36 -10.17
CA ARG A 60 -20.74 -11.15 -11.37
C ARG A 60 -20.77 -12.66 -11.11
N LEU A 61 -19.93 -13.14 -10.22
CA LEU A 61 -19.87 -14.57 -9.90
C LEU A 61 -21.05 -15.03 -9.03
N THR A 62 -21.51 -14.19 -8.11
CA THR A 62 -22.54 -14.58 -7.15
C THR A 62 -23.98 -14.40 -7.64
N SER A 63 -24.21 -13.61 -8.69
CA SER A 63 -25.56 -13.27 -9.23
C SER A 63 -26.56 -12.72 -8.20
N ASN A 64 -26.23 -12.70 -6.91
CA ASN A 64 -27.03 -12.21 -5.81
C ASN A 64 -26.32 -11.07 -5.09
N GLN A 65 -26.94 -9.90 -5.03
CA GLN A 65 -26.34 -8.70 -4.46
C GLN A 65 -26.00 -8.85 -2.95
N GLY A 66 -26.88 -9.49 -2.19
CA GLY A 66 -26.67 -9.72 -0.75
C GLY A 66 -25.47 -10.62 -0.48
N LEU A 67 -25.38 -11.74 -1.20
CA LEU A 67 -24.21 -12.63 -1.11
C LEU A 67 -22.92 -11.94 -1.57
N SER A 68 -22.99 -11.11 -2.61
CA SER A 68 -21.81 -10.34 -3.08
C SER A 68 -21.25 -9.44 -2.00
N VAL A 69 -22.11 -8.74 -1.25
CA VAL A 69 -21.68 -7.85 -0.16
C VAL A 69 -21.02 -8.65 0.97
N ILE A 70 -21.61 -9.80 1.35
CA ILE A 70 -21.07 -10.67 2.39
C ILE A 70 -19.68 -11.20 1.98
N PHE A 71 -19.56 -11.76 0.75
CA PHE A 71 -18.28 -12.25 0.26
C PHE A 71 -17.22 -11.14 0.19
N LEU A 72 -17.60 -9.94 -0.27
CA LEU A 72 -16.69 -8.81 -0.33
C LEU A 72 -16.22 -8.40 1.07
N ALA A 73 -17.12 -8.33 2.04
CA ALA A 73 -16.79 -8.01 3.42
C ALA A 73 -15.86 -9.06 4.03
N VAL A 74 -16.10 -10.35 3.77
CA VAL A 74 -15.23 -11.44 4.25
C VAL A 74 -13.85 -11.35 3.60
N ILE A 75 -13.76 -11.18 2.28
CA ILE A 75 -12.47 -11.10 1.57
C ILE A 75 -11.67 -9.90 2.06
N LEU A 76 -12.28 -8.72 2.14
CA LEU A 76 -11.59 -7.52 2.64
C LEU A 76 -11.20 -7.66 4.13
N GLY A 77 -12.07 -8.27 4.94
CA GLY A 77 -11.76 -8.54 6.34
C GLY A 77 -10.58 -9.50 6.51
N VAL A 78 -10.53 -10.57 5.71
CA VAL A 78 -9.39 -11.50 5.72
C VAL A 78 -8.10 -10.82 5.27
N MET A 79 -8.17 -9.94 4.27
CA MET A 79 -7.00 -9.21 3.78
C MET A 79 -6.48 -8.16 4.77
N THR A 80 -7.36 -7.51 5.52
CA THR A 80 -6.96 -6.41 6.43
C THR A 80 -6.50 -6.88 7.81
N LEU A 81 -7.03 -7.98 8.32
CA LEU A 81 -6.72 -8.45 9.68
C LEU A 81 -5.49 -9.38 9.72
N PRO A 82 -5.58 -10.62 9.20
CA PRO A 82 -4.44 -11.57 9.26
C PRO A 82 -3.60 -11.62 7.96
N GLY A 83 -4.14 -11.17 6.83
CA GLY A 83 -3.50 -11.32 5.53
C GLY A 83 -2.21 -10.53 5.38
N SER A 84 -2.07 -9.40 6.09
CA SER A 84 -0.84 -8.62 6.12
C SER A 84 0.32 -9.37 6.78
N VAL A 85 0.02 -10.23 7.76
CA VAL A 85 1.02 -11.03 8.48
C VAL A 85 1.42 -12.28 7.68
N TRP A 86 0.45 -12.98 7.09
CA TRP A 86 0.68 -14.27 6.43
C TRP A 86 1.40 -14.15 5.08
N LEU A 87 1.15 -13.08 4.35
CA LEU A 87 1.73 -12.82 3.04
C LEU A 87 2.76 -11.68 3.07
N ASN A 88 3.36 -11.42 4.23
CA ASN A 88 4.35 -10.36 4.42
C ASN A 88 3.88 -8.97 3.93
N GLY A 89 2.56 -8.74 3.93
CA GLY A 89 1.96 -7.48 3.48
C GLY A 89 1.78 -7.32 1.97
N VAL A 90 2.03 -8.36 1.14
CA VAL A 90 1.80 -8.28 -0.31
C VAL A 90 0.35 -7.93 -0.62
N PHE A 91 -0.60 -8.65 -0.01
CA PHE A 91 -2.05 -8.42 -0.17
C PHE A 91 -2.64 -7.48 0.89
N ASP A 92 -1.98 -6.37 1.15
CA ASP A 92 -2.51 -5.30 2.00
C ASP A 92 -3.00 -4.13 1.13
N PRO A 93 -4.29 -4.11 0.73
CA PRO A 93 -4.82 -3.06 -0.14
C PRO A 93 -4.81 -1.68 0.53
N LEU A 94 -4.88 -1.62 1.85
CA LEU A 94 -4.91 -0.37 2.62
C LEU A 94 -3.51 0.10 3.06
N ALA A 95 -2.45 -0.70 2.85
CA ALA A 95 -1.08 -0.45 3.30
C ALA A 95 -0.96 -0.20 4.81
N THR A 96 -1.74 -0.93 5.59
CA THR A 96 -1.72 -0.81 7.06
C THR A 96 -0.46 -1.41 7.68
N GLY A 97 0.13 -2.41 7.04
CA GLY A 97 1.33 -3.12 7.51
C GLY A 97 2.65 -2.60 6.95
N ILE A 98 2.62 -1.69 5.98
CA ILE A 98 3.84 -1.19 5.33
C ILE A 98 4.08 0.25 5.79
N PRO A 99 5.13 0.50 6.59
CA PRO A 99 5.43 1.86 7.02
C PRO A 99 5.83 2.71 5.82
N ASN A 100 5.07 3.76 5.59
CA ASN A 100 5.35 4.76 4.56
C ASN A 100 5.03 6.15 5.10
N MET A 101 5.60 6.46 6.26
CA MET A 101 5.50 7.81 6.80
C MET A 101 6.67 8.65 6.30
N PHE A 102 6.35 9.81 5.79
CA PHE A 102 7.35 10.83 5.53
C PHE A 102 7.83 11.42 6.85
N SER A 103 9.13 11.45 7.02
CA SER A 103 9.79 12.13 8.13
C SER A 103 10.67 13.25 7.57
N ASP A 104 10.61 14.43 8.15
CA ASP A 104 11.47 15.55 7.75
C ASP A 104 12.96 15.25 7.96
N ILE A 105 13.29 14.24 8.78
CA ILE A 105 14.66 13.85 9.09
C ILE A 105 15.17 12.74 8.15
N THR A 106 14.34 11.72 7.90
CA THR A 106 14.75 10.51 7.15
C THR A 106 14.15 10.41 5.76
N GLY A 107 13.23 11.31 5.40
CA GLY A 107 12.47 11.20 4.17
C GLY A 107 11.49 10.03 4.19
N HIS A 108 11.27 9.42 3.04
CA HIS A 108 10.47 8.19 2.92
C HIS A 108 11.30 6.96 3.27
N VAL A 109 10.99 6.32 4.39
CA VAL A 109 11.57 5.03 4.76
C VAL A 109 10.88 3.92 3.96
N ASN A 110 11.64 3.01 3.37
CA ASN A 110 11.13 1.87 2.57
C ASN A 110 10.28 2.26 1.34
N LEU A 111 10.59 3.37 0.68
CA LEU A 111 9.85 3.83 -0.49
C LEU A 111 9.80 2.78 -1.61
N GLY A 112 10.90 2.06 -1.85
CA GLY A 112 10.99 1.03 -2.88
C GLY A 112 10.00 -0.11 -2.65
N SER A 113 10.03 -0.73 -1.48
CA SER A 113 9.12 -1.82 -1.10
C SER A 113 7.67 -1.36 -1.11
N TYR A 114 7.39 -0.15 -0.61
CA TYR A 114 6.06 0.45 -0.65
C TYR A 114 5.55 0.61 -2.09
N LEU A 115 6.32 1.23 -2.98
CA LEU A 115 5.91 1.45 -4.36
C LEU A 115 5.73 0.13 -5.11
N THR A 116 6.61 -0.85 -4.91
CA THR A 116 6.49 -2.18 -5.52
C THR A 116 5.18 -2.85 -5.10
N GLN A 117 4.84 -2.79 -3.83
CA GLN A 117 3.58 -3.33 -3.32
C GLN A 117 2.37 -2.56 -3.88
N ARG A 118 2.45 -1.22 -4.01
CA ARG A 118 1.36 -0.43 -4.61
C ARG A 118 1.16 -0.73 -6.09
N VAL A 119 2.24 -0.91 -6.83
CA VAL A 119 2.19 -1.32 -8.25
C VAL A 119 1.61 -2.73 -8.38
N PHE A 120 1.93 -3.64 -7.45
CA PHE A 120 1.28 -4.94 -7.37
C PHE A 120 -0.24 -4.81 -7.22
N ILE A 121 -0.74 -4.07 -6.22
CA ILE A 121 -2.18 -3.88 -5.98
C ILE A 121 -2.88 -3.24 -7.19
N LEU A 122 -2.25 -2.23 -7.80
CA LEU A 122 -2.76 -1.59 -9.01
C LEU A 122 -2.91 -2.57 -10.17
N SER A 123 -1.85 -3.30 -10.47
CA SER A 123 -1.80 -4.24 -11.60
C SER A 123 -2.76 -5.41 -11.38
N PHE A 124 -2.81 -5.94 -10.16
CA PHE A 124 -3.75 -6.99 -9.78
C PHE A 124 -5.20 -6.51 -9.88
N GLY A 125 -5.49 -5.30 -9.39
CA GLY A 125 -6.80 -4.67 -9.52
C GLY A 125 -7.23 -4.46 -10.98
N MET A 126 -6.31 -3.99 -11.85
CA MET A 126 -6.56 -3.91 -13.29
C MET A 126 -6.89 -5.28 -13.89
N GLY A 127 -6.16 -6.32 -13.52
CA GLY A 127 -6.43 -7.69 -13.93
C GLY A 127 -7.83 -8.14 -13.53
N LEU A 128 -8.26 -7.85 -12.29
CA LEU A 128 -9.61 -8.17 -11.80
C LEU A 128 -10.70 -7.40 -12.56
N VAL A 129 -10.48 -6.11 -12.88
CA VAL A 129 -11.43 -5.32 -13.69
C VAL A 129 -11.63 -5.95 -15.07
N VAL A 130 -10.54 -6.32 -15.76
CA VAL A 130 -10.63 -6.96 -17.08
C VAL A 130 -11.28 -8.34 -16.96
N LEU A 131 -10.90 -9.13 -15.94
CA LEU A 131 -11.49 -10.43 -15.67
C LEU A 131 -13.01 -10.36 -15.45
N ALA A 132 -13.49 -9.33 -14.76
CA ALA A 132 -14.91 -9.11 -14.50
C ALA A 132 -15.74 -8.82 -15.77
N VAL A 133 -15.08 -8.50 -16.89
CA VAL A 133 -15.74 -8.25 -18.17
C VAL A 133 -16.02 -9.55 -18.95
N ILE A 134 -15.23 -10.60 -18.71
CA ILE A 134 -15.34 -11.89 -19.43
C ILE A 134 -16.72 -12.55 -19.27
N PRO A 135 -17.36 -12.56 -18.08
CA PRO A 135 -18.67 -13.20 -17.89
C PRO A 135 -19.87 -12.45 -18.54
N TYR A 136 -19.63 -11.34 -19.26
CA TYR A 136 -20.73 -10.68 -19.95
C TYR A 136 -21.21 -11.54 -21.13
N PRO A 137 -22.54 -11.73 -21.31
CA PRO A 137 -23.10 -12.63 -22.32
C PRO A 137 -22.61 -12.36 -23.75
N ARG A 138 -22.43 -11.08 -24.11
CA ARG A 138 -21.92 -10.70 -25.43
C ARG A 138 -20.48 -11.17 -25.71
N ILE A 139 -19.69 -11.33 -24.66
CA ILE A 139 -18.29 -11.73 -24.74
C ILE A 139 -18.18 -13.23 -24.54
N HIS A 140 -18.91 -13.78 -23.60
CA HIS A 140 -18.93 -15.21 -23.32
C HIS A 140 -19.37 -16.03 -24.54
N ASN A 141 -20.36 -15.56 -25.29
CA ASN A 141 -20.85 -16.22 -26.50
C ASN A 141 -19.93 -16.02 -27.72
N ASN A 142 -18.89 -15.19 -27.62
CA ASN A 142 -17.89 -14.98 -28.66
C ASN A 142 -16.52 -15.47 -28.20
N ALA A 143 -16.17 -16.70 -28.55
CA ALA A 143 -14.92 -17.33 -28.14
C ALA A 143 -13.67 -16.52 -28.51
N GLN A 144 -13.65 -15.84 -29.65
CA GLN A 144 -12.52 -15.01 -30.06
C GLN A 144 -12.39 -13.75 -29.18
N ALA A 145 -13.49 -13.12 -28.83
CA ALA A 145 -13.50 -11.96 -27.95
C ALA A 145 -13.07 -12.35 -26.51
N ALA A 146 -13.61 -13.47 -26.01
CA ALA A 146 -13.22 -14.00 -24.71
C ALA A 146 -11.73 -14.35 -24.65
N PHE A 147 -11.18 -14.97 -25.70
CA PHE A 147 -9.77 -15.32 -25.77
C PHE A 147 -8.85 -14.08 -25.86
N ARG A 148 -9.23 -13.06 -26.63
CA ARG A 148 -8.50 -11.78 -26.65
C ARG A 148 -8.50 -11.12 -25.28
N LEU A 149 -9.63 -11.10 -24.61
CA LEU A 149 -9.75 -10.51 -23.27
C LEU A 149 -8.95 -11.29 -22.22
N ALA A 150 -8.95 -12.61 -22.28
CA ALA A 150 -8.12 -13.46 -21.43
C ALA A 150 -6.62 -13.15 -21.61
N ARG A 151 -6.14 -12.94 -22.83
CA ARG A 151 -4.75 -12.52 -23.09
C ARG A 151 -4.44 -11.14 -22.48
N VAL A 152 -5.36 -10.18 -22.66
CA VAL A 152 -5.20 -8.84 -22.08
C VAL A 152 -5.19 -8.88 -20.56
N THR A 153 -5.96 -9.79 -19.93
CA THR A 153 -5.97 -10.00 -18.48
C THR A 153 -4.66 -10.63 -17.99
N LEU A 154 -4.07 -11.50 -18.80
CA LEU A 154 -2.85 -12.22 -18.43
C LEU A 154 -1.68 -11.27 -18.18
N PHE A 155 -1.56 -10.21 -18.97
CA PHE A 155 -0.46 -9.25 -18.84
C PHE A 155 -0.41 -8.56 -17.46
N PRO A 156 -1.46 -7.86 -16.98
CA PRO A 156 -1.42 -7.22 -15.67
C PRO A 156 -1.32 -8.25 -14.52
N LEU A 157 -1.86 -9.45 -14.66
CA LEU A 157 -1.72 -10.49 -13.63
C LEU A 157 -0.30 -11.06 -13.56
N LEU A 158 0.36 -11.31 -14.68
CA LEU A 158 1.76 -11.72 -14.71
C LEU A 158 2.68 -10.62 -14.18
N PHE A 159 2.43 -9.38 -14.55
CA PHE A 159 3.18 -8.24 -14.04
C PHE A 159 2.98 -8.10 -12.52
N ALA A 160 1.76 -8.24 -12.02
CA ALA A 160 1.49 -8.30 -10.59
C ALA A 160 2.27 -9.45 -9.91
N GLY A 161 2.27 -10.65 -10.51
CA GLY A 161 3.07 -11.77 -10.00
C GLY A 161 4.56 -11.43 -9.89
N GLY A 162 5.12 -10.78 -10.90
CA GLY A 162 6.51 -10.29 -10.87
C GLY A 162 6.77 -9.29 -9.74
N CYS A 163 5.87 -8.34 -9.54
CA CYS A 163 5.97 -7.38 -8.44
C CYS A 163 5.84 -8.06 -7.07
N ALA A 164 4.96 -9.06 -6.93
CA ALA A 164 4.83 -9.83 -5.69
C ALA A 164 6.11 -10.60 -5.36
N VAL A 165 6.74 -11.23 -6.36
CA VAL A 165 8.02 -11.92 -6.19
C VAL A 165 9.12 -10.93 -5.81
N ALA A 166 9.23 -9.80 -6.51
CA ALA A 166 10.20 -8.76 -6.19
C ALA A 166 10.05 -8.26 -4.75
N TYR A 167 8.82 -7.98 -4.33
CA TYR A 167 8.52 -7.55 -2.96
C TYR A 167 8.89 -8.61 -1.91
N THR A 168 8.55 -9.89 -2.15
CA THR A 168 8.87 -10.97 -1.21
C THR A 168 10.36 -11.23 -1.12
N CYS A 169 11.10 -11.12 -2.22
CA CYS A 169 12.57 -11.22 -2.21
C CYS A 169 13.21 -10.09 -1.39
N ASP A 170 12.75 -8.85 -1.58
CA ASP A 170 13.22 -7.70 -0.81
C ASP A 170 12.92 -7.86 0.68
N PHE A 171 11.71 -8.27 1.03
CA PHE A 171 11.31 -8.55 2.40
C PHE A 171 12.16 -9.65 3.05
N GLN A 172 12.43 -10.75 2.34
CA GLN A 172 13.28 -11.84 2.84
C GLN A 172 14.73 -11.38 3.04
N SER A 173 15.27 -10.59 2.11
CA SER A 173 16.62 -10.04 2.25
C SER A 173 16.76 -9.22 3.55
N VAL A 174 15.84 -8.30 3.77
CA VAL A 174 15.82 -7.47 5.00
C VAL A 174 15.59 -8.33 6.26
N SER A 175 14.75 -9.37 6.17
CA SER A 175 14.52 -10.29 7.30
C SER A 175 15.78 -11.07 7.66
N ASN A 176 16.49 -11.60 6.65
CA ASN A 176 17.74 -12.34 6.85
C ASN A 176 18.83 -11.45 7.46
N GLU A 177 18.94 -10.20 7.02
CA GLU A 177 19.89 -9.24 7.62
C GLU A 177 19.55 -8.98 9.10
N ARG A 178 18.28 -8.85 9.44
CA ARG A 178 17.84 -8.67 10.84
C ARG A 178 18.13 -9.90 11.71
N GLU A 179 17.98 -11.10 11.16
CA GLU A 179 18.30 -12.34 11.87
C GLU A 179 19.83 -12.45 12.09
N ALA A 180 20.64 -12.20 11.07
CA ALA A 180 22.09 -12.17 11.19
C ALA A 180 22.56 -11.16 12.23
N PHE A 181 21.94 -9.97 12.26
CA PHE A 181 22.22 -8.95 13.27
C PHE A 181 21.84 -9.42 14.68
N ARG A 182 20.68 -10.07 14.82
CA ARG A 182 20.19 -10.62 16.10
C ARG A 182 21.10 -11.73 16.62
N GLU A 183 21.57 -12.63 15.73
CA GLU A 183 22.52 -13.68 16.08
C GLU A 183 23.85 -13.09 16.53
N THR A 184 24.37 -12.11 15.81
CA THR A 184 25.60 -11.42 16.16
C THR A 184 25.46 -10.76 17.52
N TYR A 185 24.35 -10.05 17.76
CA TYR A 185 24.09 -9.39 19.04
C TYR A 185 23.93 -10.38 20.19
N SER A 186 23.32 -11.55 19.97
CA SER A 186 23.16 -12.58 20.99
C SER A 186 24.48 -13.23 21.42
N LYS A 187 25.50 -13.22 20.54
CA LYS A 187 26.86 -13.70 20.83
C LYS A 187 27.68 -12.71 21.68
N TYR A 188 27.30 -11.45 21.65
CA TYR A 188 27.87 -10.47 22.57
C TYR A 188 27.23 -10.66 23.95
N THR A 189 27.87 -11.48 24.77
CA THR A 189 27.60 -11.48 26.21
C THR A 189 27.82 -10.06 26.70
N PRO A 190 26.86 -9.44 27.40
CA PRO A 190 27.07 -8.10 27.92
C PRO A 190 28.18 -8.16 28.96
N GLY A 191 29.42 -8.00 28.50
CA GLY A 191 30.53 -7.57 29.36
C GLY A 191 30.06 -6.31 30.07
N LYS A 192 30.76 -5.83 31.07
CA LYS A 192 30.38 -4.64 31.85
C LYS A 192 29.74 -3.59 30.97
N VAL A 193 28.40 -3.55 30.97
CA VAL A 193 27.62 -2.52 30.28
C VAL A 193 28.04 -1.20 30.90
N LEU A 194 28.66 -0.33 30.12
CA LEU A 194 28.92 1.03 30.54
C LEU A 194 27.60 1.66 30.93
N LYS A 195 27.35 1.80 32.22
CA LYS A 195 26.14 2.44 32.70
C LYS A 195 26.29 3.95 32.48
N ILE A 196 25.54 4.48 31.53
CA ILE A 196 25.45 5.93 31.36
C ILE A 196 24.79 6.49 32.61
N VAL A 197 25.56 7.12 33.46
CA VAL A 197 25.08 7.67 34.74
C VAL A 197 24.44 9.05 34.54
N ASN A 198 24.92 9.78 33.53
CA ASN A 198 24.38 11.10 33.19
C ASN A 198 24.61 11.36 31.68
N ASN A 199 23.58 11.85 31.00
CA ASN A 199 23.69 12.27 29.61
C ASN A 199 23.08 13.66 29.49
N GLN A 200 23.90 14.68 29.25
CA GLN A 200 23.43 16.05 29.02
C GLN A 200 23.35 16.29 27.54
N LEU A 201 22.11 16.43 27.04
CA LEU A 201 21.79 16.78 25.65
C LEU A 201 21.61 18.30 25.54
N TYR A 202 22.50 18.94 24.81
CA TYR A 202 22.38 20.33 24.45
C TYR A 202 21.80 20.44 23.05
N LEU A 203 20.58 21.00 22.96
CA LEU A 203 19.89 21.29 21.71
C LEU A 203 20.07 22.79 21.43
N LYS A 204 20.71 23.12 20.32
CA LYS A 204 20.86 24.52 19.88
C LYS A 204 20.23 24.65 18.50
N GLU A 205 19.24 25.52 18.41
CA GLU A 205 18.64 25.88 17.12
C GLU A 205 19.64 26.74 16.33
N THR A 206 19.94 26.32 15.13
CA THR A 206 20.81 27.04 14.20
C THR A 206 19.92 27.89 13.30
N GLY A 207 20.23 29.18 13.10
CA GLY A 207 19.36 30.19 12.45
C GLY A 207 18.81 29.87 11.05
N ASN A 208 19.13 28.69 10.48
CA ASN A 208 18.60 28.16 9.22
C ASN A 208 17.58 27.02 9.43
N GLY A 209 16.95 26.92 10.59
CA GLY A 209 16.00 25.85 10.89
C GLY A 209 16.66 24.48 11.18
N GLY A 210 17.99 24.43 11.28
CA GLY A 210 18.73 23.24 11.67
C GLY A 210 18.84 23.15 13.20
N ILE A 211 18.86 21.92 13.74
CA ILE A 211 19.07 21.65 15.16
C ILE A 211 20.45 21.01 15.30
N SER A 212 21.36 21.65 16.03
CA SER A 212 22.61 21.02 16.43
C SER A 212 22.43 20.31 17.78
N VAL A 213 22.79 19.04 17.82
CA VAL A 213 22.70 18.20 19.02
C VAL A 213 24.10 17.89 19.50
N THR A 214 24.43 18.30 20.73
CA THR A 214 25.69 17.93 21.38
C THR A 214 25.37 17.07 22.61
N SER A 215 25.91 15.85 22.64
CA SER A 215 25.77 14.94 23.78
C SER A 215 27.08 14.92 24.55
N ARG A 216 26.99 15.09 25.85
CA ARG A 216 28.12 14.88 26.80
C ARG A 216 27.77 13.68 27.68
N MET A 217 28.53 12.60 27.57
CA MET A 217 28.42 11.39 28.38
C MET A 217 29.39 11.46 29.56
#